data_1a95d9f16468384f3ee2329d22839f23
#
_entry.id   1a95d9f16468384f3ee2329d22839f23
#
_cell.length_a   1.000
_cell.length_b   1.000
_cell.length_c   1.000
_cell.angle_alpha   90.00
_cell.angle_beta   90.00
_cell.angle_gamma   90.00
#
_symmetry.space_group_name_H-M   'P 1'
#
loop_
_entity.id
_entity.type
_entity.pdbx_description
1 polymer ?
#
loop_
_entity_poly.entity_id
_entity_poly.type
_entity_poly.pdbx_seq_one_letter_code
_entity_poly.pdbx_strand_id
1 'polypeptide(L)'
;MMGCTDRHCRFLFRLLAPNALLYSEMLTSSALIHGDTEKLLAHQGDAPAVLQLGGSNPADLAHAAVLIEHAGYQGVNLNCGCPSDRVQQGGIGACLMGEPEIGRAHV
;
A
#
# COMPACT_ATOMS: atom_id res chain seq x y z
N MET A 1 -9.00 0.31 -3.18
CA MET A 1 -9.85 -0.90 -3.01
C MET A 1 -9.07 -2.12 -3.44
N MET A 2 -9.04 -3.15 -2.60
CA MET A 2 -8.34 -4.40 -2.94
C MET A 2 -8.95 -5.03 -4.19
N GLY A 3 -8.08 -5.48 -5.09
CA GLY A 3 -8.48 -6.14 -6.33
C GLY A 3 -9.04 -5.24 -7.45
N CYS A 4 -9.07 -3.94 -7.25
CA CYS A 4 -9.67 -3.01 -8.23
C CYS A 4 -8.70 -1.98 -8.77
N THR A 5 -7.78 -1.47 -7.95
CA THR A 5 -6.85 -0.39 -8.34
C THR A 5 -5.45 -0.96 -8.61
N ASP A 6 -5.38 -1.91 -9.51
CA ASP A 6 -4.15 -2.52 -9.98
C ASP A 6 -3.39 -1.60 -10.95
N ARG A 7 -2.23 -2.05 -11.43
CA ARG A 7 -1.40 -1.28 -12.37
C ARG A 7 -2.15 -0.91 -13.66
N HIS A 8 -3.05 -1.75 -14.13
CA HIS A 8 -3.81 -1.50 -15.37
C HIS A 8 -4.88 -0.43 -15.16
N CYS A 9 -5.56 -0.48 -14.02
CA CYS A 9 -6.53 0.54 -13.63
C CYS A 9 -5.84 1.91 -13.45
N ARG A 10 -4.68 1.95 -12.77
CA ARG A 10 -3.92 3.18 -12.59
C ARG A 10 -3.41 3.73 -13.92
N PHE A 11 -2.99 2.88 -14.84
CA PHE A 11 -2.59 3.31 -16.18
C PHE A 11 -3.74 4.01 -16.91
N LEU A 12 -4.94 3.43 -16.87
CA LEU A 12 -6.14 4.05 -17.43
C LEU A 12 -6.43 5.40 -16.78
N PHE A 13 -6.38 5.48 -15.44
CA PHE A 13 -6.59 6.73 -14.73
C PHE A 13 -5.56 7.80 -15.10
N ARG A 14 -4.31 7.41 -15.35
CA ARG A 14 -3.26 8.33 -15.81
C ARG A 14 -3.60 8.92 -17.17
N LEU A 15 -4.15 8.13 -18.08
CA LEU A 15 -4.58 8.62 -19.38
C LEU A 15 -5.74 9.62 -19.27
N LEU A 16 -6.66 9.40 -18.33
CA LEU A 16 -7.82 10.27 -18.11
C LEU A 16 -7.48 11.52 -17.29
N ALA A 17 -6.53 11.42 -16.37
CA ALA A 17 -6.15 12.49 -15.44
C ALA A 17 -4.62 12.59 -15.34
N PRO A 18 -3.94 13.22 -16.33
CA PRO A 18 -2.48 13.25 -16.42
C PRO A 18 -1.77 13.85 -15.21
N ASN A 19 -2.43 14.77 -14.50
CA ASN A 19 -1.84 15.49 -13.37
C ASN A 19 -2.27 14.96 -12.00
N ALA A 20 -3.09 13.91 -11.94
CA ALA A 20 -3.56 13.35 -10.67
C ALA A 20 -2.46 12.53 -9.98
N LEU A 21 -2.40 12.62 -8.66
CA LEU A 21 -1.65 11.68 -7.84
C LEU A 21 -2.50 10.42 -7.66
N LEU A 22 -2.01 9.29 -8.12
CA LEU A 22 -2.74 8.02 -8.08
C LEU A 22 -2.36 7.20 -6.85
N TYR A 23 -3.33 6.48 -6.32
CA TYR A 23 -3.15 5.56 -5.20
C TYR A 23 -3.40 4.12 -5.64
N SER A 24 -2.57 3.20 -5.18
CA SER A 24 -2.76 1.77 -5.44
C SER A 24 -3.89 1.19 -4.59
N GLU A 25 -4.26 -0.04 -4.92
CA GLU A 25 -4.98 -0.90 -3.98
C GLU A 25 -4.14 -1.17 -2.73
N MET A 26 -4.78 -1.63 -1.64
CA MET A 26 -4.06 -2.01 -0.44
C MET A 26 -3.33 -3.34 -0.63
N LEU A 27 -2.02 -3.33 -0.42
CA LEU A 27 -1.19 -4.53 -0.31
C LEU A 27 -0.77 -4.71 1.15
N THR A 28 -0.69 -5.95 1.62
CA THR A 28 -0.21 -6.21 2.98
C THR A 28 1.31 -6.29 3.00
N SER A 29 1.92 -5.84 4.11
CA SER A 29 3.37 -5.97 4.32
C SER A 29 3.83 -7.43 4.22
N SER A 30 3.05 -8.35 4.77
CA SER A 30 3.33 -9.79 4.68
C SER A 30 3.35 -10.29 3.23
N ALA A 31 2.39 -9.87 2.41
CA ALA A 31 2.36 -10.26 1.00
C ALA A 31 3.57 -9.71 0.22
N LEU A 32 4.00 -8.49 0.52
CA LEU A 32 5.18 -7.89 -0.12
C LEU A 32 6.48 -8.58 0.27
N ILE A 33 6.62 -8.97 1.53
CA ILE A 33 7.86 -9.57 2.05
C ILE A 33 7.96 -11.04 1.67
N HIS A 34 6.87 -11.79 1.74
CA HIS A 34 6.85 -13.25 1.57
C HIS A 34 6.28 -13.70 0.22
N GLY A 35 5.67 -12.83 -0.55
CA GLY A 35 5.09 -13.13 -1.85
C GLY A 35 6.01 -12.77 -3.01
N ASP A 36 5.42 -12.69 -4.20
CA ASP A 36 6.10 -12.25 -5.41
C ASP A 36 6.18 -10.72 -5.43
N THR A 37 7.22 -10.19 -4.81
CA THR A 37 7.45 -8.75 -4.64
C THR A 37 7.50 -8.02 -5.98
N GLU A 38 8.18 -8.57 -6.98
CA GLU A 38 8.29 -7.95 -8.30
C GLU A 38 6.93 -7.79 -8.97
N LYS A 39 6.12 -8.84 -8.92
CA LYS A 39 4.77 -8.82 -9.50
C LYS A 39 3.84 -7.85 -8.77
N LEU A 40 3.89 -7.86 -7.43
CA LEU A 40 3.03 -7.02 -6.60
C LEU A 40 3.37 -5.53 -6.73
N LEU A 41 4.66 -5.19 -6.88
CA LEU A 41 5.12 -3.82 -7.02
C LEU A 41 5.21 -3.34 -8.47
N ALA A 42 4.93 -4.21 -9.46
CA ALA A 42 5.00 -3.85 -10.85
C ALA A 42 4.05 -2.69 -11.18
N HIS A 43 4.61 -1.68 -11.84
CA HIS A 43 3.82 -0.57 -12.38
C HIS A 43 4.50 -0.03 -13.64
N GLN A 44 3.72 0.57 -14.53
CA GLN A 44 4.24 1.17 -15.76
C GLN A 44 3.30 2.26 -16.24
N GLY A 45 3.85 3.45 -16.47
CA GLY A 45 3.10 4.56 -17.04
C GLY A 45 2.04 5.17 -16.11
N ASP A 46 2.01 4.81 -14.83
CA ASP A 46 1.08 5.31 -13.82
C ASP A 46 1.71 6.31 -12.84
N ALA A 47 3.01 6.54 -12.93
CA ALA A 47 3.71 7.49 -12.05
C ALA A 47 3.26 8.95 -12.32
N PRO A 48 3.21 9.81 -11.29
CA PRO A 48 3.48 9.52 -9.88
C PRO A 48 2.36 8.73 -9.19
N ALA A 49 2.73 7.72 -8.42
CA ALA A 49 1.77 6.89 -7.69
C ALA A 49 2.24 6.65 -6.25
N VAL A 50 1.28 6.53 -5.34
CA VAL A 50 1.47 6.19 -3.93
C VAL A 50 0.95 4.78 -3.71
N LEU A 51 1.73 3.93 -3.06
CA LEU A 51 1.28 2.58 -2.73
C LEU A 51 0.60 2.57 -1.36
N GLN A 52 -0.60 1.99 -1.30
CA GLN A 52 -1.29 1.80 -0.03
C GLN A 52 -0.87 0.49 0.61
N LEU A 53 -0.42 0.59 1.85
CA LEU A 53 0.12 -0.52 2.63
C LEU A 53 -0.80 -0.83 3.82
N GLY A 54 -1.01 -2.11 4.07
CA GLY A 54 -1.68 -2.61 5.27
C GLY A 54 -0.74 -3.50 6.06
N GLY A 55 -0.69 -3.32 7.37
CA GLY A 55 0.13 -4.13 8.26
C GLY A 55 0.02 -3.67 9.70
N SER A 56 0.50 -4.49 10.62
CA SER A 56 0.49 -4.21 12.06
C SER A 56 1.86 -4.37 12.73
N ASN A 57 2.81 -4.98 12.05
CA ASN A 57 4.18 -5.11 12.57
C ASN A 57 5.05 -3.96 12.06
N PRO A 58 5.61 -3.11 12.96
CA PRO A 58 6.41 -1.95 12.56
C PRO A 58 7.64 -2.31 11.72
N ALA A 59 8.35 -3.39 12.07
CA ALA A 59 9.54 -3.83 11.33
C ALA A 59 9.20 -4.27 9.89
N ASP A 60 8.11 -5.02 9.74
CA ASP A 60 7.64 -5.45 8.42
C ASP A 60 7.17 -4.28 7.56
N LEU A 61 6.48 -3.32 8.18
CA LEU A 61 6.03 -2.12 7.49
C LEU A 61 7.21 -1.26 7.03
N ALA A 62 8.24 -1.11 7.86
CA ALA A 62 9.46 -0.40 7.49
C ALA A 62 10.19 -1.09 6.34
N HIS A 63 10.32 -2.42 6.38
CA HIS A 63 10.92 -3.20 5.29
C HIS A 63 10.11 -3.06 4.00
N ALA A 64 8.78 -3.20 4.08
CA ALA A 64 7.90 -3.01 2.92
C ALA A 64 8.03 -1.60 2.32
N ALA A 65 8.14 -0.57 3.16
CA ALA A 65 8.32 0.81 2.68
C ALA A 65 9.60 0.98 1.86
N VAL A 66 10.71 0.36 2.27
CA VAL A 66 11.97 0.37 1.49
C VAL A 66 11.79 -0.32 0.14
N LEU A 67 11.11 -1.46 0.10
CA LEU A 67 10.83 -2.16 -1.16
C LEU A 67 9.98 -1.31 -2.11
N ILE A 68 8.99 -0.61 -1.57
CA ILE A 68 8.12 0.28 -2.34
C ILE A 68 8.89 1.47 -2.91
N GLU A 69 9.77 2.08 -2.11
CA GLU A 69 10.63 3.17 -2.56
C GLU A 69 11.54 2.73 -3.72
N HIS A 70 12.21 1.58 -3.57
CA HIS A 70 13.06 1.02 -4.62
C HIS A 70 12.29 0.67 -5.90
N ALA A 71 11.00 0.37 -5.80
CA ALA A 71 10.14 0.11 -6.96
C ALA A 71 9.70 1.39 -7.69
N GLY A 72 10.06 2.58 -7.19
CA GLY A 72 9.80 3.85 -7.85
C GLY A 72 8.44 4.49 -7.52
N TYR A 73 7.77 4.06 -6.47
CA TYR A 73 6.60 4.77 -5.96
C TYR A 73 7.00 6.07 -5.26
N GLN A 74 6.15 7.09 -5.37
CA GLN A 74 6.42 8.41 -4.80
C GLN A 74 6.26 8.42 -3.28
N GLY A 75 5.47 7.52 -2.72
CA GLY A 75 5.23 7.45 -1.28
C GLY A 75 4.47 6.21 -0.88
N VAL A 76 4.31 6.07 0.42
CA VAL A 76 3.55 4.99 1.06
C VAL A 76 2.40 5.60 1.85
N ASN A 77 1.23 4.99 1.73
CA ASN A 77 0.05 5.34 2.52
C ASN A 77 -0.32 4.15 3.41
N LEU A 78 -0.35 4.34 4.71
CA LEU A 78 -0.77 3.29 5.65
C LEU A 78 -2.28 3.31 5.82
N ASN A 79 -2.93 2.18 5.57
CA ASN A 79 -4.37 2.05 5.76
C ASN A 79 -4.70 1.87 7.25
N CYS A 80 -5.38 2.87 7.83
CA CYS A 80 -5.91 2.85 9.18
C CYS A 80 -7.44 2.97 9.23
N GLY A 81 -8.12 2.78 8.10
CA GLY A 81 -9.55 3.06 8.01
C GLY A 81 -10.43 1.89 7.60
N CYS A 82 -9.88 0.84 7.00
CA CYS A 82 -10.70 -0.26 6.51
C CYS A 82 -11.37 -1.03 7.66
N PRO A 83 -12.72 -1.08 7.71
CA PRO A 83 -13.44 -1.74 8.79
C PRO A 83 -13.80 -3.20 8.48
N SER A 84 -13.38 -3.77 7.35
CA SER A 84 -13.79 -5.12 6.95
C SER A 84 -13.25 -6.17 7.93
N ASP A 85 -14.06 -7.18 8.22
CA ASP A 85 -13.70 -8.26 9.14
C ASP A 85 -12.42 -8.98 8.73
N ARG A 86 -12.25 -9.19 7.42
CA ARG A 86 -11.03 -9.81 6.86
C ARG A 86 -9.77 -9.02 7.18
N VAL A 87 -9.85 -7.71 7.11
CA VAL A 87 -8.74 -6.80 7.40
C VAL A 87 -8.52 -6.70 8.91
N GLN A 88 -9.58 -6.61 9.69
CA GLN A 88 -9.50 -6.53 11.15
C GLN A 88 -8.92 -7.80 11.79
N GLN A 89 -9.23 -8.98 11.25
CA GLN A 89 -8.65 -10.25 11.73
C GLN A 89 -7.12 -10.28 11.63
N GLY A 90 -6.55 -9.55 10.66
CA GLY A 90 -5.11 -9.37 10.54
C GLY A 90 -4.52 -8.26 11.43
N GLY A 91 -5.33 -7.57 12.24
CA GLY A 91 -4.89 -6.42 13.03
C GLY A 91 -4.55 -5.20 12.19
N ILE A 92 -5.17 -5.06 11.03
CA ILE A 92 -4.88 -4.06 10.00
C ILE A 92 -6.08 -3.11 9.85
N GLY A 93 -5.88 -1.97 9.21
CA GLY A 93 -6.96 -1.02 8.93
C GLY A 93 -7.44 -0.30 10.19
N ALA A 94 -8.75 -0.25 10.41
CA ALA A 94 -9.35 0.51 11.51
C ALA A 94 -8.86 0.08 12.90
N CYS A 95 -8.44 -1.17 13.08
CA CYS A 95 -7.88 -1.67 14.34
C CYS A 95 -6.63 -0.91 14.77
N LEU A 96 -5.84 -0.38 13.83
CA LEU A 96 -4.61 0.38 14.12
C LEU A 96 -4.89 1.70 14.86
N MET A 97 -6.10 2.22 14.83
CA MET A 97 -6.46 3.41 15.57
C MET A 97 -6.38 3.20 17.09
N GLY A 98 -6.50 1.95 17.56
CA GLY A 98 -6.29 1.58 18.95
C GLY A 98 -4.82 1.43 19.36
N GLU A 99 -3.90 1.43 18.40
CA GLU A 99 -2.47 1.19 18.62
C GLU A 99 -1.60 2.23 17.90
N PRO A 100 -1.63 3.51 18.33
CA PRO A 100 -0.95 4.60 17.63
C PRO A 100 0.58 4.45 17.56
N GLU A 101 1.16 3.64 18.44
CA GLU A 101 2.61 3.40 18.46
C GLU A 101 3.10 2.71 17.18
N ILE A 102 2.26 1.91 16.53
CA ILE A 102 2.59 1.25 15.26
C ILE A 102 2.88 2.29 14.18
N GLY A 103 2.07 3.33 14.10
CA GLY A 103 2.26 4.43 13.16
C GLY A 103 3.53 5.23 13.42
N ARG A 104 3.90 5.44 14.68
CA ARG A 104 5.12 6.18 15.04
C ARG A 104 6.40 5.46 14.66
N ALA A 105 6.39 4.14 14.61
CA ALA A 105 7.57 3.36 14.25
C ALA A 105 8.01 3.51 12.78
N HIS A 106 7.25 4.22 11.97
CA HIS A 106 7.51 4.43 10.53
C HIS A 106 8.13 5.77 10.22
N VAL A 107 8.15 6.64 11.19
CA VAL A 107 8.70 8.00 11.03
C VAL A 107 10.21 8.01 11.40
#